data_0d6955d6c1b8b0e63e9a13c70603342f
#
_entry.id   0d6955d6c1b8b0e63e9a13c70603342f
#
_cell.length_a   1.000
_cell.length_b   1.000
_cell.length_c   1.000
_cell.angle_alpha   90.00
_cell.angle_beta   90.00
_cell.angle_gamma   90.00
#
_symmetry.space_group_name_H-M   'P 1'
#
loop_
_entity.id
_entity.type
_entity.pdbx_description
1 polymer ?
#
loop_
_entity_poly.entity_id
_entity_poly.type
_entity_poly.pdbx_seq_one_letter_code
_entity_poly.pdbx_strand_id
1 'polypeptide(L)'
;MNRFTTPVACLLAALLCAAAPSPGASPGRLLDRMASLNPNLRAFTATLHAHVAMKSFPFLSADLAGTYYYKQPDKYKVIFTSGVPMVAQQFDKLYAHIEPPSRWRDLYTLSTVSDDGTTTKFRLVPRKRGNVEHIDATADDRTATVTTLRWNYYNGGYAEMTNHYGQQGGNVVVASQTGHVTEPGYVADISSTIDGYKLNPALSDDIFAGD
;
A
#
# COMPACT_ATOMS: atom_id res chain seq x y z
N MET A 1 72.86 28.61 35.96
CA MET A 1 72.48 27.24 35.50
C MET A 1 70.96 27.29 35.25
N ASN A 2 70.56 27.57 34.00
CA ASN A 2 69.19 27.68 33.57
C ASN A 2 68.74 26.33 33.01
N ARG A 3 67.63 25.79 33.52
CA ARG A 3 66.94 24.64 32.93
C ARG A 3 65.65 25.15 32.36
N PHE A 4 65.56 25.17 31.02
CA PHE A 4 64.32 25.40 30.25
C PHE A 4 63.53 24.10 30.27
N THR A 5 62.29 24.16 30.76
CA THR A 5 61.25 23.11 30.60
C THR A 5 60.29 23.54 29.52
N THR A 6 60.30 22.82 28.43
CA THR A 6 59.38 23.00 27.31
C THR A 6 58.08 22.23 27.59
N PRO A 7 56.88 22.82 27.48
CA PRO A 7 55.62 22.07 27.53
C PRO A 7 55.31 21.45 26.19
N VAL A 8 55.10 20.15 26.20
CA VAL A 8 54.58 19.35 25.06
C VAL A 8 53.09 19.62 24.94
N ALA A 9 52.69 20.34 23.93
CA ALA A 9 51.28 20.50 23.56
C ALA A 9 50.79 19.24 22.84
N CYS A 10 49.99 18.41 23.51
CA CYS A 10 49.23 17.34 22.88
C CYS A 10 48.05 17.92 22.05
N LEU A 11 48.19 17.92 20.75
CA LEU A 11 47.10 18.21 19.81
C LEU A 11 46.21 16.97 19.71
N LEU A 12 45.06 16.97 20.39
CA LEU A 12 43.99 16.00 20.16
C LEU A 12 43.22 16.39 18.90
N ALA A 13 43.54 15.77 17.78
CA ALA A 13 42.74 15.82 16.57
C ALA A 13 41.49 14.93 16.75
N ALA A 14 40.36 15.53 17.12
CA ALA A 14 39.08 14.86 17.11
C ALA A 14 38.65 14.63 15.63
N LEU A 15 38.84 13.39 15.14
CA LEU A 15 38.20 12.96 13.89
C LEU A 15 36.69 12.92 14.12
N LEU A 16 35.97 13.96 13.69
CA LEU A 16 34.56 13.91 13.47
C LEU A 16 34.31 13.01 12.24
N CYS A 17 34.08 11.72 12.46
CA CYS A 17 33.46 10.86 11.48
C CYS A 17 32.02 11.35 11.31
N ALA A 18 31.80 12.28 10.39
CA ALA A 18 30.47 12.52 9.86
C ALA A 18 30.03 11.21 9.18
N ALA A 19 29.17 10.45 9.86
CA ALA A 19 28.48 9.33 9.23
C ALA A 19 27.70 9.91 8.05
N ALA A 20 28.20 9.68 6.83
CA ALA A 20 27.42 9.98 5.62
C ALA A 20 26.11 9.22 5.75
N PRO A 21 24.95 9.84 5.46
CA PRO A 21 23.70 9.13 5.44
C PRO A 21 23.86 7.97 4.46
N SER A 22 23.54 6.76 4.92
CA SER A 22 23.53 5.58 4.04
C SER A 22 22.69 5.91 2.85
N PRO A 23 23.17 5.70 1.61
CA PRO A 23 22.36 5.98 0.43
C PRO A 23 21.10 5.14 0.53
N GLY A 24 19.94 5.79 0.63
CA GLY A 24 18.63 5.16 0.60
C GLY A 24 18.58 4.19 -0.59
N ALA A 25 17.92 3.07 -0.43
CA ALA A 25 17.80 2.11 -1.52
C ALA A 25 17.22 2.84 -2.73
N SER A 26 17.89 2.81 -3.88
CA SER A 26 17.38 3.51 -5.07
C SER A 26 15.94 3.06 -5.34
N PRO A 27 15.03 3.95 -5.81
CA PRO A 27 13.62 3.62 -6.03
C PRO A 27 13.39 2.35 -6.85
N GLY A 28 14.29 2.05 -7.80
CA GLY A 28 14.25 0.79 -8.56
C GLY A 28 14.47 -0.44 -7.70
N ARG A 29 15.39 -0.41 -6.75
CA ARG A 29 15.64 -1.51 -5.79
C ARG A 29 14.51 -1.67 -4.80
N LEU A 30 13.87 -0.57 -4.36
CA LEU A 30 12.70 -0.64 -3.51
C LEU A 30 11.55 -1.35 -4.23
N LEU A 31 11.27 -0.99 -5.48
CA LEU A 31 10.23 -1.65 -6.27
C LEU A 31 10.48 -3.15 -6.44
N ASP A 32 11.74 -3.58 -6.63
CA ASP A 32 12.10 -5.00 -6.72
C ASP A 32 11.88 -5.72 -5.38
N ARG A 33 12.19 -5.07 -4.25
CA ARG A 33 11.89 -5.60 -2.92
C ARG A 33 10.38 -5.72 -2.67
N MET A 34 9.60 -4.71 -3.03
CA MET A 34 8.14 -4.73 -2.94
C MET A 34 7.56 -5.87 -3.78
N ALA A 35 8.07 -6.07 -5.00
CA ALA A 35 7.63 -7.13 -5.90
C ALA A 35 7.95 -8.55 -5.38
N SER A 36 8.98 -8.68 -4.54
CA SER A 36 9.43 -9.95 -3.96
C SER A 36 9.10 -10.12 -2.48
N LEU A 37 8.22 -9.29 -1.92
CA LEU A 37 7.94 -9.24 -0.47
C LEU A 37 7.47 -10.59 0.10
N ASN A 38 6.64 -11.32 -0.67
CA ASN A 38 6.09 -12.62 -0.27
C ASN A 38 6.37 -13.68 -1.36
N PRO A 39 7.62 -14.15 -1.51
CA PRO A 39 8.02 -14.95 -2.68
C PRO A 39 7.32 -16.32 -2.75
N ASN A 40 6.85 -16.83 -1.63
CA ASN A 40 6.19 -18.13 -1.53
C ASN A 40 4.66 -18.06 -1.44
N LEU A 41 4.08 -16.86 -1.43
CA LEU A 41 2.63 -16.67 -1.36
C LEU A 41 2.03 -16.77 -2.76
N ARG A 42 1.31 -17.86 -3.03
CA ARG A 42 0.64 -18.13 -4.31
C ARG A 42 -0.83 -17.75 -4.30
N ALA A 43 -1.45 -17.93 -3.14
CA ALA A 43 -2.87 -17.65 -2.94
C ALA A 43 -3.14 -17.37 -1.46
N PHE A 44 -4.24 -16.71 -1.17
CA PHE A 44 -4.80 -16.69 0.18
C PHE A 44 -6.31 -16.52 0.13
N THR A 45 -6.96 -16.90 1.23
CA THR A 45 -8.29 -16.42 1.61
C THR A 45 -8.17 -15.72 2.96
N ALA A 46 -8.99 -14.70 3.18
CA ALA A 46 -9.05 -14.00 4.46
C ALA A 46 -10.49 -13.52 4.71
N THR A 47 -10.85 -13.32 5.97
CA THR A 47 -12.11 -12.68 6.35
C THR A 47 -11.93 -11.17 6.27
N LEU A 48 -12.87 -10.50 5.61
CA LEU A 48 -12.94 -9.05 5.51
C LEU A 48 -14.15 -8.56 6.29
N HIS A 49 -13.93 -7.62 7.21
CA HIS A 49 -14.95 -6.80 7.83
C HIS A 49 -14.70 -5.35 7.46
N ALA A 50 -15.69 -4.67 6.88
CA ALA A 50 -15.58 -3.27 6.50
C ALA A 50 -16.77 -2.48 7.02
N HIS A 51 -16.50 -1.28 7.51
CA HIS A 51 -17.48 -0.27 7.85
C HIS A 51 -17.35 0.89 6.87
N VAL A 52 -18.46 1.27 6.24
CA VAL A 52 -18.56 2.39 5.30
C VAL A 52 -19.47 3.44 5.91
N ALA A 53 -18.97 4.66 6.09
CA ALA A 53 -19.72 5.81 6.59
C ALA A 53 -19.81 6.90 5.53
N MET A 54 -21.02 7.20 5.08
CA MET A 54 -21.27 8.27 4.09
C MET A 54 -21.25 9.62 4.81
N LYS A 55 -20.24 10.46 4.55
CA LYS A 55 -20.15 11.80 5.13
C LYS A 55 -21.16 12.78 4.54
N SER A 56 -21.46 12.63 3.26
CA SER A 56 -22.49 13.44 2.58
C SER A 56 -23.89 13.11 3.07
N PHE A 57 -24.09 11.91 3.64
CA PHE A 57 -25.37 11.41 4.18
C PHE A 57 -25.11 10.73 5.52
N PRO A 58 -24.94 11.48 6.64
CA PRO A 58 -24.44 10.95 7.92
C PRO A 58 -25.28 9.84 8.55
N PHE A 59 -26.53 9.67 8.11
CA PHE A 59 -27.41 8.58 8.55
C PHE A 59 -27.26 7.29 7.69
N LEU A 60 -26.40 7.33 6.66
CA LEU A 60 -26.13 6.15 5.84
C LEU A 60 -24.75 5.58 6.22
N SER A 61 -24.78 4.41 6.81
CA SER A 61 -23.59 3.58 7.03
C SER A 61 -23.92 2.12 6.74
N ALA A 62 -22.90 1.34 6.43
CA ALA A 62 -23.04 -0.09 6.16
C ALA A 62 -21.87 -0.85 6.78
N ASP A 63 -22.18 -1.95 7.45
CA ASP A 63 -21.23 -2.96 7.88
C ASP A 63 -21.27 -4.11 6.88
N LEU A 64 -20.13 -4.40 6.30
CA LEU A 64 -19.95 -5.43 5.28
C LEU A 64 -19.04 -6.51 5.82
N ALA A 65 -19.41 -7.76 5.61
CA ALA A 65 -18.58 -8.91 5.90
C ALA A 65 -18.43 -9.76 4.65
N GLY A 66 -17.24 -10.27 4.40
CA GLY A 66 -16.99 -11.07 3.20
C GLY A 66 -15.72 -11.89 3.30
N THR A 67 -15.46 -12.63 2.25
CA THR A 67 -14.20 -13.35 2.07
C THR A 67 -13.40 -12.71 0.96
N TYR A 68 -12.16 -12.38 1.29
CA TYR A 68 -11.18 -11.87 0.34
C TYR A 68 -10.40 -13.05 -0.24
N TYR A 69 -10.34 -13.14 -1.54
CA TYR A 69 -9.60 -14.14 -2.31
C TYR A 69 -8.46 -13.48 -3.08
N TYR A 70 -7.31 -14.12 -3.06
CA TYR A 70 -6.17 -13.75 -3.89
C TYR A 70 -5.55 -15.00 -4.51
N LYS A 71 -5.17 -14.91 -5.78
CA LYS A 71 -4.39 -15.93 -6.48
C LYS A 71 -3.44 -15.24 -7.46
N GLN A 72 -2.15 -15.61 -7.37
CA GLN A 72 -1.15 -15.09 -8.29
C GLN A 72 -1.54 -15.36 -9.76
N PRO A 73 -1.12 -14.48 -10.71
CA PRO A 73 -0.24 -13.29 -10.45
C PRO A 73 -1.03 -12.06 -9.99
N ASP A 74 -2.34 -11.95 -10.30
CA ASP A 74 -3.10 -10.71 -10.20
C ASP A 74 -4.61 -10.92 -10.02
N LYS A 75 -5.04 -12.12 -9.58
CA LYS A 75 -6.46 -12.41 -9.37
C LYS A 75 -6.87 -12.04 -7.96
N TYR A 76 -7.85 -11.15 -7.84
CA TYR A 76 -8.45 -10.73 -6.58
C TYR A 76 -9.97 -10.79 -6.67
N LYS A 77 -10.63 -11.15 -5.60
CA LYS A 77 -12.07 -11.06 -5.47
C LYS A 77 -12.49 -10.94 -4.01
N VAL A 78 -13.48 -10.10 -3.75
CA VAL A 78 -14.19 -10.07 -2.48
C VAL A 78 -15.60 -10.61 -2.71
N ILE A 79 -15.99 -11.61 -1.95
CA ILE A 79 -17.36 -12.13 -1.96
C ILE A 79 -18.00 -11.77 -0.63
N PHE A 80 -18.96 -10.86 -0.64
CA PHE A 80 -19.69 -10.45 0.55
C PHE A 80 -20.70 -11.52 0.97
N THR A 81 -20.80 -11.78 2.29
CA THR A 81 -21.69 -12.80 2.87
C THR A 81 -23.11 -12.30 3.07
N SER A 82 -23.31 -10.98 3.08
CA SER A 82 -24.64 -10.33 3.12
C SER A 82 -24.78 -9.44 1.91
N GLY A 83 -26.02 -9.28 1.44
CA GLY A 83 -26.31 -8.42 0.27
C GLY A 83 -25.72 -7.02 0.48
N VAL A 84 -24.89 -6.58 -0.45
CA VAL A 84 -24.29 -5.24 -0.41
C VAL A 84 -25.43 -4.23 -0.58
N PRO A 85 -25.67 -3.32 0.39
CA PRO A 85 -26.67 -2.29 0.23
C PRO A 85 -26.48 -1.53 -1.07
N MET A 86 -27.57 -1.10 -1.74
CA MET A 86 -27.49 -0.43 -3.05
C MET A 86 -26.50 0.76 -3.03
N VAL A 87 -26.42 1.47 -1.92
CA VAL A 87 -25.47 2.57 -1.69
C VAL A 87 -24.02 2.07 -1.68
N ALA A 88 -23.78 0.84 -1.25
CA ALA A 88 -22.45 0.24 -1.16
C ALA A 88 -22.05 -0.54 -2.44
N GLN A 89 -23.00 -0.83 -3.35
CA GLN A 89 -22.70 -1.50 -4.63
C GLN A 89 -21.79 -0.66 -5.54
N GLN A 90 -21.78 0.66 -5.37
CA GLN A 90 -20.83 1.52 -6.07
C GLN A 90 -19.41 1.40 -5.55
N PHE A 91 -19.23 0.98 -4.28
CA PHE A 91 -17.92 0.76 -3.69
C PHE A 91 -17.21 -0.50 -4.20
N ASP A 92 -17.94 -1.45 -4.75
CA ASP A 92 -17.38 -2.62 -5.44
C ASP A 92 -16.46 -2.18 -6.61
N LYS A 93 -16.79 -1.05 -7.24
CA LYS A 93 -16.00 -0.43 -8.31
C LYS A 93 -14.84 0.43 -7.78
N LEU A 94 -14.92 0.89 -6.51
CA LEU A 94 -13.90 1.74 -5.87
C LEU A 94 -12.83 0.93 -5.15
N TYR A 95 -13.14 -0.29 -4.68
CA TYR A 95 -12.14 -1.29 -4.31
C TYR A 95 -11.45 -1.86 -5.56
N ALA A 96 -11.34 -1.02 -6.59
CA ALA A 96 -10.61 -1.34 -7.78
C ALA A 96 -9.17 -1.73 -7.39
N HIS A 97 -8.89 -2.97 -7.59
CA HIS A 97 -7.65 -3.69 -7.56
C HIS A 97 -6.40 -2.84 -7.40
N ILE A 98 -5.74 -2.94 -6.25
CA ILE A 98 -4.34 -2.60 -6.18
C ILE A 98 -3.60 -3.74 -6.88
N GLU A 99 -3.20 -3.50 -8.10
CA GLU A 99 -2.29 -4.40 -8.78
C GLU A 99 -1.03 -4.59 -7.93
N PRO A 100 -0.55 -5.82 -7.77
CA PRO A 100 0.64 -6.06 -6.96
C PRO A 100 1.83 -5.29 -7.55
N PRO A 101 2.78 -4.81 -6.71
CA PRO A 101 3.95 -4.05 -7.18
C PRO A 101 4.75 -4.75 -8.28
N SER A 102 4.70 -6.09 -8.35
CA SER A 102 5.31 -6.88 -9.41
C SER A 102 4.76 -6.58 -10.81
N ARG A 103 3.52 -6.09 -10.90
CA ARG A 103 2.85 -5.74 -12.16
C ARG A 103 2.94 -4.26 -12.53
N TRP A 104 3.42 -3.41 -11.61
CA TRP A 104 3.39 -1.96 -11.83
C TRP A 104 4.16 -1.51 -13.07
N ARG A 105 5.33 -2.12 -13.34
CA ARG A 105 6.13 -1.78 -14.55
C ARG A 105 5.40 -2.10 -15.85
N ASP A 106 4.55 -3.12 -15.84
CA ASP A 106 3.81 -3.54 -17.04
C ASP A 106 2.58 -2.64 -17.28
N LEU A 107 1.90 -2.27 -16.21
CA LEU A 107 0.58 -1.63 -16.27
C LEU A 107 0.64 -0.11 -16.24
N TYR A 108 1.73 0.46 -15.67
CA TYR A 108 1.86 1.89 -15.43
C TYR A 108 3.17 2.45 -15.99
N THR A 109 3.13 3.73 -16.35
CA THR A 109 4.33 4.55 -16.45
C THR A 109 4.66 5.05 -15.05
N LEU A 110 5.85 4.71 -14.54
CA LEU A 110 6.29 4.97 -13.19
C LEU A 110 7.23 6.17 -13.14
N SER A 111 7.04 7.03 -12.16
CA SER A 111 8.01 8.06 -11.78
C SER A 111 8.12 8.15 -10.26
N THR A 112 9.30 8.52 -9.77
CA THR A 112 9.51 8.84 -8.35
C THR A 112 9.19 10.32 -8.15
N VAL A 113 8.28 10.61 -7.22
CA VAL A 113 7.88 12.00 -6.87
C VAL A 113 8.80 12.54 -5.79
N SER A 114 9.10 11.72 -4.77
CA SER A 114 10.03 12.05 -3.69
C SER A 114 10.59 10.78 -3.07
N ASP A 115 11.78 10.92 -2.47
CA ASP A 115 12.47 9.91 -1.69
C ASP A 115 13.20 10.64 -0.57
N ASP A 116 12.85 10.36 0.69
CA ASP A 116 13.47 10.96 1.88
C ASP A 116 14.37 9.98 2.64
N GLY A 117 14.62 8.79 2.08
CA GLY A 117 15.42 7.72 2.67
C GLY A 117 14.68 6.86 3.69
N THR A 118 13.44 7.20 4.01
CA THR A 118 12.53 6.41 4.87
C THR A 118 11.26 6.04 4.15
N THR A 119 10.77 6.93 3.28
CA THR A 119 9.60 6.73 2.44
C THR A 119 9.88 7.18 1.01
N THR A 120 9.42 6.39 0.07
CA THR A 120 9.45 6.71 -1.36
C THR A 120 8.03 6.91 -1.88
N LYS A 121 7.79 8.02 -2.57
CA LYS A 121 6.52 8.28 -3.28
C LYS A 121 6.70 8.04 -4.76
N PHE A 122 5.85 7.17 -5.29
CA PHE A 122 5.75 6.87 -6.71
C PHE A 122 4.48 7.50 -7.28
N ARG A 123 4.58 7.95 -8.53
CA ARG A 123 3.41 8.23 -9.37
C ARG A 123 3.29 7.18 -10.45
N LEU A 124 2.09 6.58 -10.55
CA LEU A 124 1.74 5.55 -11.50
C LEU A 124 0.68 6.10 -12.44
N VAL A 125 1.03 6.26 -13.70
CA VAL A 125 0.09 6.68 -14.73
C VAL A 125 -0.32 5.44 -15.53
N PRO A 126 -1.63 5.06 -15.55
CA PRO A 126 -2.08 3.89 -16.27
C PRO A 126 -1.71 3.95 -17.77
N ARG A 127 -1.14 2.86 -18.31
CA ARG A 127 -0.86 2.75 -19.75
C ARG A 127 -2.14 2.58 -20.57
N LYS A 128 -3.15 1.95 -20.00
CA LYS A 128 -4.49 1.81 -20.59
C LYS A 128 -5.40 2.88 -20.02
N ARG A 129 -6.02 3.66 -20.89
CA ARG A 129 -6.94 4.73 -20.49
C ARG A 129 -8.17 4.14 -19.78
N GLY A 130 -8.52 4.70 -18.65
CA GLY A 130 -9.70 4.43 -17.85
C GLY A 130 -10.21 5.71 -17.21
N ASN A 131 -10.83 5.62 -16.03
CA ASN A 131 -11.30 6.76 -15.23
C ASN A 131 -10.19 7.32 -14.31
N VAL A 132 -9.15 6.55 -14.04
CA VAL A 132 -8.01 6.95 -13.20
C VAL A 132 -7.02 7.76 -14.03
N GLU A 133 -6.73 8.98 -13.58
CA GLU A 133 -5.71 9.84 -14.17
C GLU A 133 -4.31 9.37 -13.77
N HIS A 134 -4.09 9.22 -12.46
CA HIS A 134 -2.86 8.67 -11.90
C HIS A 134 -3.10 8.15 -10.48
N ILE A 135 -2.17 7.34 -9.99
CA ILE A 135 -2.14 6.84 -8.62
C ILE A 135 -0.85 7.35 -7.98
N ASP A 136 -0.96 7.97 -6.81
CA ASP A 136 0.18 8.28 -5.96
C ASP A 136 0.30 7.19 -4.89
N ALA A 137 1.43 6.50 -4.86
CA ALA A 137 1.73 5.41 -3.94
C ALA A 137 2.87 5.81 -3.02
N THR A 138 2.68 5.68 -1.71
CA THR A 138 3.75 5.86 -0.71
C THR A 138 4.17 4.50 -0.20
N ALA A 139 5.46 4.23 -0.23
CA ALA A 139 6.06 3.00 0.28
C ALA A 139 7.02 3.29 1.43
N ASP A 140 7.00 2.45 2.45
CA ASP A 140 8.00 2.42 3.52
C ASP A 140 9.26 1.70 3.01
N ASP A 141 10.39 2.39 3.00
CA ASP A 141 11.64 1.88 2.43
C ASP A 141 12.23 0.74 3.25
N ARG A 142 11.98 0.70 4.55
CA ARG A 142 12.51 -0.34 5.44
C ARG A 142 11.77 -1.66 5.25
N THR A 143 10.44 -1.61 5.23
CA THR A 143 9.58 -2.81 5.14
C THR A 143 9.26 -3.21 3.70
N ALA A 144 9.50 -2.33 2.73
CA ALA A 144 9.11 -2.48 1.33
C ALA A 144 7.59 -2.71 1.16
N THR A 145 6.78 -2.03 1.97
CA THR A 145 5.32 -2.12 1.93
C THR A 145 4.70 -0.82 1.44
N VAL A 146 3.59 -0.90 0.72
CA VAL A 146 2.83 0.27 0.25
C VAL A 146 1.92 0.75 1.37
N THR A 147 2.28 1.82 2.04
CA THR A 147 1.53 2.36 3.18
C THR A 147 0.31 3.15 2.77
N THR A 148 0.39 3.90 1.67
CA THR A 148 -0.73 4.71 1.19
C THR A 148 -0.84 4.64 -0.32
N LEU A 149 -2.08 4.61 -0.80
CA LEU A 149 -2.43 4.71 -2.21
C LEU A 149 -3.51 5.77 -2.38
N ARG A 150 -3.33 6.65 -3.36
CA ARG A 150 -4.32 7.65 -3.72
C ARG A 150 -4.57 7.60 -5.23
N TRP A 151 -5.76 7.17 -5.60
CA TRP A 151 -6.26 7.22 -6.97
C TRP A 151 -6.83 8.60 -7.22
N ASN A 152 -6.35 9.27 -8.25
CA ASN A 152 -6.88 10.54 -8.70
C ASN A 152 -7.65 10.29 -10.00
N TYR A 153 -8.88 10.79 -10.08
CA TYR A 153 -9.78 10.54 -11.20
C TYR A 153 -9.90 11.78 -12.09
N TYR A 154 -10.14 11.58 -13.39
CA TYR A 154 -10.30 12.68 -14.34
C TYR A 154 -11.48 13.62 -14.02
N ASN A 155 -12.46 13.17 -13.25
CA ASN A 155 -13.59 14.00 -12.81
C ASN A 155 -13.30 14.92 -11.62
N GLY A 156 -12.04 14.91 -11.14
CA GLY A 156 -11.58 15.66 -9.97
C GLY A 156 -11.84 14.96 -8.63
N GLY A 157 -12.49 13.79 -8.61
CA GLY A 157 -12.61 12.94 -7.44
C GLY A 157 -11.30 12.23 -7.10
N TYR A 158 -11.25 11.64 -5.90
CA TYR A 158 -10.14 10.77 -5.50
C TYR A 158 -10.60 9.71 -4.49
N ALA A 159 -9.87 8.62 -4.43
CA ALA A 159 -9.92 7.64 -3.35
C ALA A 159 -8.53 7.52 -2.73
N GLU A 160 -8.44 7.53 -1.41
CA GLU A 160 -7.18 7.33 -0.69
C GLU A 160 -7.34 6.16 0.27
N MET A 161 -6.33 5.30 0.35
CA MET A 161 -6.31 4.14 1.23
C MET A 161 -4.98 4.07 1.95
N THR A 162 -5.04 3.90 3.27
CA THR A 162 -3.89 3.63 4.13
C THR A 162 -3.93 2.17 4.58
N ASN A 163 -2.82 1.46 4.39
CA ASN A 163 -2.66 0.06 4.75
C ASN A 163 -1.86 -0.09 6.04
N HIS A 164 -2.32 -0.94 6.93
CA HIS A 164 -1.59 -1.42 8.10
C HIS A 164 -1.29 -2.91 7.92
N TYR A 165 -0.04 -3.28 8.12
CA TYR A 165 0.43 -4.64 7.85
C TYR A 165 0.65 -5.43 9.13
N GLY A 166 0.44 -6.74 9.03
CA GLY A 166 0.75 -7.76 10.02
C GLY A 166 1.60 -8.87 9.43
N GLN A 167 1.88 -9.87 10.24
CA GLN A 167 2.62 -11.06 9.86
C GLN A 167 1.74 -12.30 10.00
N GLN A 168 1.71 -13.14 8.96
CA GLN A 168 1.00 -14.41 8.98
C GLN A 168 1.85 -15.49 8.30
N GLY A 169 2.25 -16.52 9.04
CA GLY A 169 3.06 -17.61 8.51
C GLY A 169 4.33 -17.16 7.78
N GLY A 170 5.00 -16.12 8.29
CA GLY A 170 6.20 -15.54 7.68
C GLY A 170 5.94 -14.61 6.49
N ASN A 171 4.68 -14.40 6.11
CA ASN A 171 4.30 -13.46 5.06
C ASN A 171 3.80 -12.14 5.65
N VAL A 172 4.10 -11.05 4.97
CA VAL A 172 3.58 -9.71 5.27
C VAL A 172 2.21 -9.58 4.61
N VAL A 173 1.17 -9.37 5.41
CA VAL A 173 -0.22 -9.28 4.95
C VAL A 173 -0.86 -7.98 5.45
N VAL A 174 -1.87 -7.49 4.75
CA VAL A 174 -2.65 -6.33 5.21
C VAL A 174 -3.54 -6.79 6.36
N ALA A 175 -3.41 -6.15 7.53
CA ALA A 175 -4.23 -6.47 8.71
C ALA A 175 -5.45 -5.54 8.83
N SER A 176 -5.29 -4.28 8.44
CA SER A 176 -6.39 -3.33 8.40
C SER A 176 -6.14 -2.23 7.38
N GLN A 177 -7.22 -1.56 6.97
CA GLN A 177 -7.17 -0.44 6.05
C GLN A 177 -8.10 0.67 6.52
N THR A 178 -7.72 1.91 6.25
CA THR A 178 -8.62 3.05 6.31
C THR A 178 -8.67 3.71 4.94
N GLY A 179 -9.84 4.12 4.53
CA GLY A 179 -10.05 4.73 3.22
C GLY A 179 -10.85 6.02 3.33
N HIS A 180 -10.60 6.93 2.42
CA HIS A 180 -11.39 8.14 2.22
C HIS A 180 -11.66 8.30 0.73
N VAL A 181 -12.92 8.54 0.39
CA VAL A 181 -13.37 8.72 -0.99
C VAL A 181 -14.07 10.05 -1.10
N THR A 182 -13.66 10.83 -2.08
CA THR A 182 -14.33 12.07 -2.48
C THR A 182 -14.64 11.98 -3.97
N GLU A 183 -15.91 11.96 -4.30
CA GLU A 183 -16.41 11.96 -5.67
C GLU A 183 -17.43 13.08 -5.84
N PRO A 184 -17.67 13.58 -7.07
CA PRO A 184 -18.76 14.50 -7.30
C PRO A 184 -20.10 13.93 -6.82
N GLY A 185 -20.64 14.50 -5.74
CA GLY A 185 -21.91 14.09 -5.15
C GLY A 185 -21.83 13.25 -3.89
N TYR A 186 -20.70 12.70 -3.52
CA TYR A 186 -20.56 11.99 -2.23
C TYR A 186 -19.14 11.98 -1.65
N VAL A 187 -19.09 11.89 -0.32
CA VAL A 187 -17.87 11.66 0.45
C VAL A 187 -18.13 10.49 1.40
N ALA A 188 -17.18 9.58 1.49
CA ALA A 188 -17.28 8.41 2.38
C ALA A 188 -15.95 8.12 3.06
N ASP A 189 -16.04 7.66 4.32
CA ASP A 189 -14.92 7.04 5.03
C ASP A 189 -15.14 5.53 5.12
N ILE A 190 -14.06 4.79 5.02
CA ILE A 190 -14.05 3.33 5.05
C ILE A 190 -13.02 2.89 6.10
N SER A 191 -13.39 1.94 6.92
CA SER A 191 -12.43 1.22 7.77
C SER A 191 -12.64 -0.27 7.58
N SER A 192 -11.55 -1.04 7.50
CA SER A 192 -11.66 -2.48 7.38
C SER A 192 -10.61 -3.21 8.20
N THR A 193 -10.94 -4.42 8.64
CA THR A 193 -10.03 -5.40 9.20
C THR A 193 -10.01 -6.63 8.31
N ILE A 194 -8.84 -7.23 8.16
CA ILE A 194 -8.62 -8.42 7.35
C ILE A 194 -7.87 -9.43 8.23
N ASP A 195 -8.52 -10.54 8.53
CA ASP A 195 -7.99 -11.56 9.42
C ASP A 195 -8.30 -12.98 8.94
N GLY A 196 -8.01 -14.00 9.77
CA GLY A 196 -8.31 -15.39 9.42
C GLY A 196 -7.61 -15.88 8.15
N TYR A 197 -6.42 -15.37 7.84
CA TYR A 197 -5.68 -15.74 6.65
C TYR A 197 -5.40 -17.24 6.56
N LYS A 198 -5.82 -17.85 5.46
CA LYS A 198 -5.41 -19.19 5.04
C LYS A 198 -4.48 -19.03 3.85
N LEU A 199 -3.22 -19.40 4.02
CA LEU A 199 -2.18 -19.21 3.03
C LEU A 199 -2.08 -20.42 2.10
N ASN A 200 -1.92 -20.15 0.81
CA ASN A 200 -1.76 -21.13 -0.25
C ASN A 200 -2.86 -22.21 -0.31
N PRO A 201 -4.16 -21.87 -0.11
CA PRO A 201 -5.23 -22.82 -0.35
C PRO A 201 -5.34 -23.14 -1.85
N ALA A 202 -5.85 -24.33 -2.16
CA ALA A 202 -6.24 -24.63 -3.53
C ALA A 202 -7.49 -23.82 -3.89
N LEU A 203 -7.35 -22.87 -4.82
CA LEU A 203 -8.45 -22.02 -5.31
C LEU A 203 -8.76 -22.35 -6.77
N SER A 204 -10.05 -22.64 -7.06
CA SER A 204 -10.54 -22.74 -8.43
C SER A 204 -10.49 -21.36 -9.11
N ASP A 205 -10.22 -21.34 -10.40
CA ASP A 205 -10.28 -20.14 -11.22
C ASP A 205 -11.71 -19.64 -11.40
N ASP A 206 -12.71 -20.49 -11.20
CA ASP A 206 -14.13 -20.14 -11.27
C ASP A 206 -14.53 -19.10 -10.22
N ILE A 207 -13.81 -19.03 -9.08
CA ILE A 207 -14.02 -18.00 -8.06
C ILE A 207 -13.84 -16.60 -8.67
N PHE A 208 -12.92 -16.46 -9.61
CA PHE A 208 -12.53 -15.20 -10.24
C PHE A 208 -13.22 -14.98 -11.59
N ALA A 209 -13.99 -15.95 -12.09
CA ALA A 209 -14.77 -15.81 -13.31
C ALA A 209 -16.05 -15.03 -13.02
N GLY A 210 -16.42 -14.09 -13.89
CA GLY A 210 -17.72 -13.42 -13.88
C GLY A 210 -17.78 -12.08 -13.14
N ASP A 211 -16.91 -11.16 -13.53
CA ASP A 211 -17.09 -9.71 -13.35
C ASP A 211 -17.11 -9.01 -14.71
#